data_1f6892cdb2118d5672dcc0930a5175df
#
_entry.id   1f6892cdb2118d5672dcc0930a5175df
#
_cell.length_a   1.000
_cell.length_b   1.000
_cell.length_c   1.000
_cell.angle_alpha   90.00
_cell.angle_beta   90.00
_cell.angle_gamma   90.00
#
_symmetry.space_group_name_H-M   'P 1'
#
loop_
_entity.id
_entity.type
_entity.pdbx_description
1 polymer ?
#
loop_
_entity_poly.entity_id
_entity_poly.type
_entity_poly.pdbx_seq_one_letter_code
_entity_poly.pdbx_strand_id
1 'polypeptide(L)'
;MWGSRLLIGAAIVVIAVIAAGVYRAWFSEGPWKFVATLDSLQPSSVTYMEDESTFVVVEGDRVVALSAIDPHLEHKDLFCEQAQLFEGGHGEKFDKWGAYFAGPAPRGLDRVAHRIRDGLVEIDPTDITEGSGRREVRAHDPEGPFCSEETEEGRPGFFHEPSD
;
A
#
# COMPACT_ATOMS: atom_id res chain seq x y z
N MET A 1 -9.93 45.25 -40.37
CA MET A 1 -9.27 45.26 -39.05
C MET A 1 -9.81 44.22 -38.03
N TRP A 2 -10.76 43.35 -38.38
CA TRP A 2 -11.35 42.35 -37.45
C TRP A 2 -10.60 41.00 -37.46
N GLY A 3 -9.93 40.63 -38.55
CA GLY A 3 -9.24 39.35 -38.67
C GLY A 3 -8.01 39.16 -37.74
N SER A 4 -7.26 40.23 -37.50
CA SER A 4 -6.06 40.16 -36.64
C SER A 4 -6.38 39.97 -35.14
N ARG A 5 -7.53 40.47 -34.67
CA ARG A 5 -7.95 40.28 -33.25
C ARG A 5 -8.41 38.84 -32.98
N LEU A 6 -9.05 38.18 -33.98
CA LEU A 6 -9.45 36.78 -33.87
C LEU A 6 -8.24 35.85 -33.89
N LEU A 7 -7.21 36.12 -34.68
CA LEU A 7 -6.00 35.31 -34.74
C LEU A 7 -5.17 35.43 -33.43
N ILE A 8 -5.11 36.63 -32.86
CA ILE A 8 -4.41 36.84 -31.57
C ILE A 8 -5.15 36.10 -30.44
N GLY A 9 -6.47 36.16 -30.40
CA GLY A 9 -7.24 35.43 -29.39
C GLY A 9 -7.06 33.91 -29.47
N ALA A 10 -7.07 33.36 -30.69
CA ALA A 10 -6.83 31.93 -30.91
C ALA A 10 -5.41 31.51 -30.48
N ALA A 11 -4.40 32.32 -30.78
CA ALA A 11 -3.01 32.05 -30.37
C ALA A 11 -2.85 32.04 -28.85
N ILE A 12 -3.49 32.97 -28.11
CA ILE A 12 -3.43 33.03 -26.66
C ILE A 12 -4.08 31.77 -26.06
N VAL A 13 -5.21 31.32 -26.56
CA VAL A 13 -5.88 30.09 -26.10
C VAL A 13 -4.99 28.86 -26.29
N VAL A 14 -4.39 28.72 -27.47
CA VAL A 14 -3.47 27.61 -27.76
C VAL A 14 -2.26 27.61 -26.82
N ILE A 15 -1.65 28.78 -26.59
CA ILE A 15 -0.51 28.92 -25.69
C ILE A 15 -0.93 28.56 -24.24
N ALA A 16 -2.09 28.99 -23.80
CA ALA A 16 -2.60 28.67 -22.46
C ALA A 16 -2.86 27.18 -22.27
N VAL A 17 -3.41 26.51 -23.28
CA VAL A 17 -3.63 25.05 -23.27
C VAL A 17 -2.31 24.28 -23.24
N ILE A 18 -1.34 24.69 -24.08
CA ILE A 18 0.00 24.09 -24.07
C ILE A 18 0.69 24.32 -22.74
N ALA A 19 0.67 25.54 -22.19
CA ALA A 19 1.26 25.85 -20.89
C ALA A 19 0.62 25.06 -19.76
N ALA A 20 -0.70 24.90 -19.75
CA ALA A 20 -1.40 24.06 -18.78
C ALA A 20 -1.05 22.57 -18.93
N GLY A 21 -0.89 22.08 -20.17
CA GLY A 21 -0.44 20.72 -20.44
C GLY A 21 0.99 20.48 -19.98
N VAL A 22 1.89 21.39 -20.27
CA VAL A 22 3.30 21.34 -19.81
C VAL A 22 3.36 21.45 -18.28
N TYR A 23 2.62 22.37 -17.69
CA TYR A 23 2.55 22.50 -16.22
C TYR A 23 2.06 21.19 -15.59
N ARG A 24 0.98 20.58 -16.09
CA ARG A 24 0.51 19.29 -15.61
C ARG A 24 1.53 18.17 -15.80
N ALA A 25 2.23 18.12 -16.94
CA ALA A 25 3.24 17.10 -17.20
C ALA A 25 4.49 17.25 -16.31
N TRP A 26 4.86 18.46 -15.92
CA TRP A 26 6.04 18.75 -15.10
C TRP A 26 5.76 18.79 -13.59
N PHE A 27 4.50 19.10 -13.21
CA PHE A 27 4.08 19.25 -11.81
C PHE A 27 2.99 18.25 -11.40
N SER A 28 2.62 17.29 -12.27
CA SER A 28 1.89 16.13 -11.80
C SER A 28 2.82 15.40 -10.83
N GLU A 29 2.49 15.44 -9.57
CA GLU A 29 3.00 14.44 -8.66
C GLU A 29 2.68 13.10 -9.30
N GLY A 30 3.71 12.30 -9.61
CA GLY A 30 3.52 10.99 -10.22
C GLY A 30 2.61 10.11 -9.34
N PRO A 31 2.55 8.81 -9.56
CA PRO A 31 1.67 7.89 -8.82
C PRO A 31 2.03 7.78 -7.33
N TRP A 32 3.07 8.49 -6.89
CA TRP A 32 3.57 8.45 -5.52
C TRP A 32 2.60 9.10 -4.53
N LYS A 33 2.27 8.33 -3.51
CA LYS A 33 1.41 8.74 -2.39
C LYS A 33 2.25 8.91 -1.13
N PHE A 34 2.08 10.04 -0.46
CA PHE A 34 2.73 10.28 0.83
C PHE A 34 2.10 9.38 1.91
N VAL A 35 2.95 8.73 2.68
CA VAL A 35 2.55 7.92 3.85
C VAL A 35 2.76 8.74 5.13
N ALA A 36 4.01 9.03 5.46
CA ALA A 36 4.39 9.74 6.68
C ALA A 36 5.86 10.19 6.58
N THR A 37 6.35 10.92 7.58
CA THR A 37 7.79 11.12 7.74
C THR A 37 8.42 9.87 8.36
N LEU A 38 9.60 9.50 7.92
CA LEU A 38 10.31 8.33 8.45
C LEU A 38 10.46 8.41 9.98
N ASP A 39 10.77 9.58 10.50
CA ASP A 39 10.93 9.80 11.96
C ASP A 39 9.64 9.54 12.73
N SER A 40 8.47 9.82 12.13
CA SER A 40 7.19 9.58 12.80
C SER A 40 6.81 8.09 12.85
N LEU A 41 7.44 7.27 12.01
CA LEU A 41 7.22 5.82 11.92
C LEU A 41 8.23 5.00 12.75
N GLN A 42 9.21 5.67 13.35
CA GLN A 42 10.24 5.01 14.17
C GLN A 42 9.79 4.80 15.63
N PRO A 43 10.36 3.82 16.33
CA PRO A 43 11.38 2.84 15.87
C PRO A 43 10.78 1.66 15.09
N SER A 44 9.47 1.42 15.18
CA SER A 44 8.76 0.35 14.49
C SER A 44 7.28 0.69 14.39
N SER A 45 6.71 0.49 13.22
CA SER A 45 5.27 0.69 12.99
C SER A 45 4.76 -0.14 11.82
N VAL A 46 3.45 -0.42 11.84
CA VAL A 46 2.69 -0.88 10.69
C VAL A 46 1.57 0.13 10.46
N THR A 47 1.59 0.79 9.31
CA THR A 47 0.59 1.79 8.92
C THR A 47 -0.25 1.23 7.80
N TYR A 48 -1.58 1.25 7.96
CA TYR A 48 -2.50 0.86 6.92
C TYR A 48 -3.01 2.08 6.16
N MET A 49 -2.85 2.05 4.85
CA MET A 49 -3.37 3.04 3.91
C MET A 49 -4.62 2.48 3.24
N GLU A 50 -5.78 2.88 3.73
CA GLU A 50 -7.06 2.28 3.35
C GLU A 50 -7.39 2.49 1.87
N ASP A 51 -7.23 3.71 1.35
CA ASP A 51 -7.53 4.07 -0.04
C ASP A 51 -6.67 3.30 -1.04
N GLU A 52 -5.43 2.95 -0.66
CA GLU A 52 -4.47 2.21 -1.46
C GLU A 52 -4.43 0.71 -1.15
N SER A 53 -5.20 0.24 -0.17
CA SER A 53 -5.17 -1.14 0.32
C SER A 53 -3.73 -1.64 0.54
N THR A 54 -2.92 -0.83 1.23
CA THR A 54 -1.48 -1.07 1.38
C THR A 54 -1.06 -0.92 2.84
N PHE A 55 -0.30 -1.89 3.33
CA PHE A 55 0.42 -1.78 4.60
C PHE A 55 1.82 -1.25 4.37
N VAL A 56 2.25 -0.30 5.16
CA VAL A 56 3.65 0.16 5.22
C VAL A 56 4.24 -0.27 6.55
N VAL A 57 5.23 -1.14 6.48
CA VAL A 57 5.95 -1.69 7.64
C VAL A 57 7.30 -1.02 7.75
N VAL A 58 7.59 -0.49 8.93
CA VAL A 58 8.88 0.15 9.25
C VAL A 58 9.47 -0.51 10.48
N GLU A 59 10.75 -0.82 10.45
CA GLU A 59 11.52 -1.26 11.60
C GLU A 59 12.99 -0.84 11.41
N GLY A 60 13.44 0.09 12.22
CA GLY A 60 14.75 0.73 12.00
C GLY A 60 14.83 1.36 10.61
N ASP A 61 15.86 1.04 9.86
CA ASP A 61 16.07 1.56 8.50
C ASP A 61 15.33 0.77 7.42
N ARG A 62 14.65 -0.30 7.82
CA ARG A 62 13.91 -1.14 6.87
C ARG A 62 12.50 -0.63 6.69
N VAL A 63 12.14 -0.35 5.45
CA VAL A 63 10.78 -0.01 5.02
C VAL A 63 10.32 -1.02 3.98
N VAL A 64 9.07 -1.46 4.09
CA VAL A 64 8.44 -2.34 3.10
C VAL A 64 6.99 -1.91 2.95
N ALA A 65 6.51 -1.81 1.72
CA ALA A 65 5.10 -1.63 1.42
C ALA A 65 4.53 -2.94 0.86
N LEU A 66 3.39 -3.37 1.40
CA LEU A 66 2.75 -4.65 1.12
C LEU A 66 1.32 -4.41 0.69
N SER A 67 0.86 -5.11 -0.35
CA SER A 67 -0.58 -5.17 -0.63
C SER A 67 -1.30 -5.76 0.57
N ALA A 68 -2.41 -5.14 0.96
CA ALA A 68 -3.32 -5.70 1.95
C ALA A 68 -4.28 -6.74 1.35
N ILE A 69 -4.19 -6.96 0.05
CA ILE A 69 -5.00 -7.96 -0.67
C ILE A 69 -4.18 -9.25 -0.76
N ASP A 70 -4.69 -10.31 -0.16
CA ASP A 70 -4.01 -11.60 -0.15
C ASP A 70 -3.98 -12.26 -1.54
N PRO A 71 -2.95 -13.05 -1.85
CA PRO A 71 -2.81 -13.70 -3.15
C PRO A 71 -3.65 -14.99 -3.29
N HIS A 72 -4.50 -15.34 -2.32
CA HIS A 72 -5.32 -16.55 -2.35
C HIS A 72 -6.69 -16.28 -2.98
N LEU A 73 -7.52 -15.46 -2.33
CA LEU A 73 -8.88 -15.14 -2.78
C LEU A 73 -9.13 -13.63 -2.85
N GLU A 74 -8.09 -12.83 -2.86
CA GLU A 74 -8.15 -11.37 -2.97
C GLU A 74 -8.95 -10.69 -1.83
N HIS A 75 -8.94 -11.32 -0.65
CA HIS A 75 -9.49 -10.70 0.55
C HIS A 75 -8.51 -9.72 1.18
N LYS A 76 -9.01 -8.84 2.02
CA LYS A 76 -8.17 -7.95 2.81
C LYS A 76 -7.63 -8.69 4.04
N ASP A 77 -6.33 -8.63 4.21
CA ASP A 77 -5.65 -9.11 5.40
C ASP A 77 -5.72 -8.10 6.54
N LEU A 78 -5.57 -8.61 7.76
CA LEU A 78 -5.42 -7.82 8.98
C LEU A 78 -4.02 -7.98 9.55
N PHE A 79 -3.47 -6.92 10.12
CA PHE A 79 -2.24 -7.00 10.88
C PHE A 79 -2.55 -7.28 12.36
N CYS A 80 -1.95 -8.33 12.89
CA CYS A 80 -2.02 -8.70 14.30
C CYS A 80 -0.80 -8.17 15.03
N GLU A 81 -0.95 -7.12 15.81
CA GLU A 81 0.16 -6.51 16.54
C GLU A 81 0.83 -7.46 17.53
N GLN A 82 0.04 -8.28 18.23
CA GLN A 82 0.56 -9.20 19.26
C GLN A 82 1.38 -10.33 18.63
N ALA A 83 0.94 -10.86 17.49
CA ALA A 83 1.62 -11.94 16.80
C ALA A 83 2.65 -11.44 15.77
N GLN A 84 2.67 -10.13 15.47
CA GLN A 84 3.52 -9.52 14.44
C GLN A 84 3.41 -10.22 13.08
N LEU A 85 2.17 -10.53 12.67
CA LEU A 85 1.86 -11.19 11.41
C LEU A 85 0.61 -10.59 10.76
N PHE A 86 0.43 -10.87 9.47
CA PHE A 86 -0.81 -10.63 8.76
C PHE A 86 -1.61 -11.93 8.67
N GLU A 87 -2.92 -11.83 8.83
CA GLU A 87 -3.85 -12.96 8.75
C GLU A 87 -5.00 -12.64 7.81
N GLY A 88 -5.24 -13.54 6.85
CA GLY A 88 -6.35 -13.48 5.92
C GLY A 88 -7.57 -14.25 6.41
N GLY A 89 -8.70 -14.03 5.75
CA GLY A 89 -10.01 -14.57 6.14
C GLY A 89 -10.15 -16.08 6.06
N HIS A 90 -9.26 -16.78 5.37
CA HIS A 90 -9.28 -18.24 5.20
C HIS A 90 -8.11 -18.94 5.90
N GLY A 91 -7.45 -18.24 6.84
CA GLY A 91 -6.35 -18.76 7.62
C GLY A 91 -4.98 -18.63 6.94
N GLU A 92 -4.88 -17.83 5.89
CA GLU A 92 -3.60 -17.39 5.34
C GLU A 92 -2.86 -16.58 6.41
N LYS A 93 -1.56 -16.85 6.53
CA LYS A 93 -0.70 -16.12 7.46
C LYS A 93 0.58 -15.73 6.78
N PHE A 94 1.00 -14.50 7.05
CA PHE A 94 2.24 -13.94 6.52
C PHE A 94 2.98 -13.27 7.67
N ASP A 95 4.29 -13.37 7.67
CA ASP A 95 5.08 -12.65 8.66
C ASP A 95 4.95 -11.12 8.46
N LYS A 96 5.44 -10.33 9.40
CA LYS A 96 5.35 -8.86 9.30
C LYS A 96 6.02 -8.26 8.07
N TRP A 97 6.82 -9.04 7.37
CA TRP A 97 7.48 -8.65 6.13
C TRP A 97 6.74 -9.15 4.88
N GLY A 98 5.56 -9.72 5.06
CA GLY A 98 4.72 -10.24 4.00
C GLY A 98 5.18 -11.59 3.44
N ALA A 99 6.14 -12.27 4.06
CA ALA A 99 6.53 -13.59 3.62
C ALA A 99 5.50 -14.63 4.07
N TYR A 100 5.21 -15.61 3.20
CA TYR A 100 4.28 -16.69 3.52
C TYR A 100 4.70 -17.44 4.79
N PHE A 101 3.78 -17.57 5.72
CA PHE A 101 3.98 -18.30 6.96
C PHE A 101 3.16 -19.60 7.00
N ALA A 102 1.84 -19.53 6.78
CA ALA A 102 0.95 -20.67 6.83
C ALA A 102 -0.33 -20.44 6.00
N GLY A 103 -1.15 -21.50 5.85
CA GLY A 103 -2.46 -21.42 5.22
C GLY A 103 -2.46 -21.70 3.71
N PRO A 104 -3.56 -21.41 3.02
CA PRO A 104 -3.77 -21.79 1.62
C PRO A 104 -3.10 -20.86 0.60
N ALA A 105 -2.61 -19.68 0.98
CA ALA A 105 -2.01 -18.73 0.03
C ALA A 105 -0.88 -19.36 -0.81
N PRO A 106 -0.80 -19.10 -2.12
CA PRO A 106 0.21 -19.69 -3.00
C PRO A 106 1.61 -19.08 -2.82
N ARG A 107 1.70 -17.86 -2.29
CA ARG A 107 2.92 -17.07 -2.12
C ARG A 107 2.76 -16.06 -0.99
N GLY A 108 3.80 -15.28 -0.71
CA GLY A 108 3.74 -14.14 0.20
C GLY A 108 2.92 -12.98 -0.36
N LEU A 109 2.68 -11.95 0.46
CA LEU A 109 1.99 -10.72 0.06
C LEU A 109 2.76 -9.97 -1.03
N ASP A 110 2.04 -9.38 -1.94
CA ASP A 110 2.61 -8.59 -3.02
C ASP A 110 3.27 -7.33 -2.50
N ARG A 111 4.32 -6.92 -3.19
CA ARG A 111 5.13 -5.75 -2.86
C ARG A 111 4.63 -4.55 -3.62
N VAL A 112 4.33 -3.47 -2.91
CA VAL A 112 4.06 -2.16 -3.50
C VAL A 112 5.36 -1.39 -3.56
N ALA A 113 5.63 -0.71 -4.69
CA ALA A 113 6.82 0.11 -4.80
C ALA A 113 6.79 1.21 -3.75
N HIS A 114 7.93 1.44 -3.11
CA HIS A 114 8.09 2.49 -2.11
C HIS A 114 9.44 3.17 -2.26
N ARG A 115 9.55 4.37 -1.72
CA ARG A 115 10.80 5.12 -1.66
C ARG A 115 10.84 6.02 -0.43
N ILE A 116 12.06 6.36 -0.04
CA ILE A 116 12.30 7.40 0.96
C ILE A 116 12.97 8.56 0.24
N ARG A 117 12.33 9.73 0.28
CA ARG A 117 12.87 10.95 -0.31
C ARG A 117 12.77 12.10 0.68
N ASP A 118 13.89 12.73 0.99
CA ASP A 118 13.96 13.84 1.94
C ASP A 118 13.31 13.53 3.31
N GLY A 119 13.44 12.26 3.78
CA GLY A 119 12.84 11.80 5.03
C GLY A 119 11.34 11.50 4.93
N LEU A 120 10.74 11.61 3.75
CA LEU A 120 9.35 11.25 3.49
C LEU A 120 9.26 9.83 2.94
N VAL A 121 8.38 9.02 3.51
CA VAL A 121 8.02 7.70 2.99
C VAL A 121 6.86 7.86 2.02
N GLU A 122 7.07 7.38 0.79
CA GLU A 122 6.09 7.43 -0.28
C GLU A 122 5.92 6.03 -0.90
N ILE A 123 4.71 5.72 -1.35
CA ILE A 123 4.38 4.48 -2.07
C ILE A 123 3.83 4.79 -3.47
N ASP A 124 4.02 3.86 -4.39
CA ASP A 124 3.35 3.85 -5.69
C ASP A 124 2.41 2.64 -5.77
N PRO A 125 1.10 2.80 -5.48
CA PRO A 125 0.15 1.70 -5.47
C PRO A 125 -0.14 1.12 -6.86
N THR A 126 0.40 1.73 -7.92
CA THR A 126 0.25 1.23 -9.30
C THR A 126 1.41 0.34 -9.74
N ASP A 127 2.52 0.33 -8.98
CA ASP A 127 3.69 -0.51 -9.23
C ASP A 127 3.76 -1.63 -8.18
N ILE A 128 3.20 -2.78 -8.56
CA ILE A 128 3.08 -3.95 -7.68
C ILE A 128 3.89 -5.11 -8.26
N THR A 129 4.70 -5.72 -7.41
CA THR A 129 5.50 -6.91 -7.73
C THR A 129 5.00 -8.09 -6.89
N GLU A 130 4.89 -9.26 -7.49
CA GLU A 130 4.48 -10.48 -6.78
C GLU A 130 5.36 -10.78 -5.58
N GLY A 131 4.73 -11.23 -4.50
CA GLY A 131 5.41 -11.70 -3.31
C GLY A 131 6.22 -12.97 -3.57
N SER A 132 7.22 -13.23 -2.71
CA SER A 132 8.07 -14.41 -2.83
C SER A 132 7.28 -15.71 -2.66
N GLY A 133 7.68 -16.75 -3.40
CA GLY A 133 7.07 -18.06 -3.32
C GLY A 133 7.30 -18.74 -1.96
N ARG A 134 6.45 -19.72 -1.63
CA ARG A 134 6.50 -20.48 -0.35
C ARG A 134 7.88 -21.06 -0.02
N ARG A 135 8.70 -21.40 -1.03
CA ARG A 135 10.00 -22.07 -0.83
C ARG A 135 11.11 -21.15 -0.34
N GLU A 136 10.93 -19.84 -0.49
CA GLU A 136 11.93 -18.83 -0.14
C GLU A 136 11.75 -18.32 1.30
N VAL A 137 10.66 -18.73 1.95
CA VAL A 137 10.27 -18.21 3.24
C VAL A 137 10.85 -19.10 4.35
N ARG A 138 11.70 -18.53 5.17
CA ARG A 138 11.95 -19.04 6.50
C ARG A 138 10.86 -18.50 7.39
N ALA A 139 9.87 -19.35 7.66
CA ALA A 139 8.86 -19.04 8.65
C ALA A 139 9.54 -18.62 9.96
N HIS A 140 9.18 -17.46 10.45
CA HIS A 140 9.47 -17.07 11.81
C HIS A 140 8.25 -17.52 12.63
N ASP A 141 8.47 -18.27 13.70
CA ASP A 141 7.35 -18.66 14.57
C ASP A 141 6.75 -17.38 15.15
N PRO A 142 5.44 -17.15 15.01
CA PRO A 142 4.81 -15.95 15.55
C PRO A 142 4.90 -15.96 17.07
N GLU A 143 5.24 -14.82 17.63
CA GLU A 143 5.24 -14.61 19.06
C GLU A 143 3.83 -14.17 19.49
N GLY A 144 3.07 -15.07 20.11
CA GLY A 144 1.78 -14.73 20.71
C GLY A 144 0.56 -15.34 20.01
N PRO A 145 -0.67 -14.97 20.44
CA PRO A 145 -1.90 -15.50 19.90
C PRO A 145 -2.12 -15.03 18.46
N PHE A 146 -2.79 -15.85 17.65
CA PHE A 146 -3.23 -15.45 16.31
C PHE A 146 -4.38 -14.44 16.41
N CYS A 147 -4.58 -13.63 15.35
CA CYS A 147 -5.67 -12.65 15.27
C CYS A 147 -7.04 -13.26 15.57
N SER A 148 -7.26 -14.49 15.12
CA SER A 148 -8.50 -15.25 15.32
C SER A 148 -8.80 -15.58 16.79
N GLU A 149 -7.79 -15.47 17.67
CA GLU A 149 -7.90 -15.70 19.11
C GLU A 149 -8.11 -14.40 19.89
N GLU A 150 -7.89 -13.25 19.25
CA GLU A 150 -8.22 -11.94 19.81
C GLU A 150 -9.74 -11.77 19.78
N THR A 151 -10.35 -11.67 20.95
CA THR A 151 -11.78 -11.52 21.15
C THR A 151 -12.36 -10.39 20.28
N GLU A 152 -13.57 -10.59 19.74
CA GLU A 152 -14.32 -9.72 18.82
C GLU A 152 -14.47 -8.24 19.26
N GLU A 153 -14.06 -7.88 20.44
CA GLU A 153 -14.28 -6.57 21.08
C GLU A 153 -13.30 -5.44 20.63
N GLY A 154 -12.42 -5.68 19.68
CA GLY A 154 -11.44 -4.70 19.24
C GLY A 154 -11.12 -4.68 17.73
N ARG A 155 -11.83 -5.40 16.90
CA ARG A 155 -11.53 -5.48 15.46
C ARG A 155 -12.13 -4.31 14.69
N PRO A 156 -11.34 -3.45 14.05
CA PRO A 156 -11.85 -2.60 12.99
C PRO A 156 -12.14 -3.48 11.76
N GLY A 157 -13.41 -3.85 11.59
CA GLY A 157 -13.96 -4.20 10.30
C GLY A 157 -13.68 -5.58 9.74
N PHE A 158 -14.01 -6.69 10.44
CA PHE A 158 -14.50 -7.86 9.74
C PHE A 158 -15.89 -7.50 9.20
N PHE A 159 -16.00 -7.33 7.89
CA PHE A 159 -17.29 -7.20 7.25
C PHE A 159 -18.03 -8.52 7.41
N HIS A 160 -18.99 -8.55 8.33
CA HIS A 160 -20.10 -9.47 8.23
C HIS A 160 -20.88 -8.99 7.01
N GLU A 161 -20.76 -9.69 5.88
CA GLU A 161 -21.77 -9.61 4.86
C GLU A 161 -23.07 -10.11 5.51
N PRO A 162 -24.16 -9.32 5.45
CA PRO A 162 -25.44 -9.82 5.90
C PRO A 162 -25.81 -11.00 5.01
N SER A 163 -25.95 -12.17 5.61
CA SER A 163 -26.58 -13.34 4.97
C SER A 163 -28.03 -12.98 4.64
N ASP A 164 -28.33 -12.84 3.35
CA ASP A 164 -29.68 -12.86 2.82
C ASP A 164 -30.39 -14.20 3.06
#